data_f9942cff30e42ac9697fcef75046e61d
#
_entry.id   f9942cff30e42ac9697fcef75046e61d
#
_cell.length_a   1.000
_cell.length_b   1.000
_cell.length_c   1.000
_cell.angle_alpha   90.00
_cell.angle_beta   90.00
_cell.angle_gamma   90.00
#
_symmetry.space_group_name_H-M   'P 1'
#
loop_
_entity.id
_entity.type
_entity.pdbx_description
1 polymer ?
#
loop_
_entity_poly.entity_id
_entity_poly.type
_entity_poly.pdbx_seq_one_letter_code
_entity_poly.pdbx_strand_id
1 'polypeptide(L)'
;MIPPASETSNAGPRGVECDLAVIGAGPAGSAAAFHAARAGLDVVMVDMADVPGAAAGSVPSTAEGAAPSPLPIGRDKTCGDGLTPRAVAALESMGALHLLDGAPYIRGLKLHGFGGSITAPWPSGNFPQRGSAIPRTRLDAALAGIAIAAGARFIQAKINDATSDPVTQQLSEVAGTRTGEGVQGSSAPVKIRARFFVLAEGVRSGISRKLGVQWDKGLVHGIAARSYINTPYGDEPWIHSHLELNDASGTAQPGYGWVFPLGNPAEGADRGPAEGIGKANLGCGVLATTKRPAKVNTKKLLRDYARQVSGEWSIEGEPESITSALLPMGGAVSRVAGPNWAAIGDTAALVNPLNGEGIDYALESAELLVRLLVDQWGGPEKWASKIKSHNGAGIEPEWTDQLQKHYGEAFGLARRLAVVLTMPGLMSALGPLGMRGPLANRVMGVATRLMGNLVSPADRDVAARLWRGAGRVVSLAPIDEPFAARK
;
A
#
# COMPACT_ATOMS: atom_id res chain seq x y z
N MET A 1 -43.24 -46.54 -29.43
CA MET A 1 -41.82 -46.17 -29.44
C MET A 1 -41.69 -44.75 -28.89
N ILE A 2 -41.29 -44.61 -27.66
CA ILE A 2 -41.03 -43.35 -27.00
C ILE A 2 -39.54 -43.05 -27.24
N PRO A 3 -39.16 -41.83 -27.77
CA PRO A 3 -37.75 -41.50 -27.93
C PRO A 3 -37.10 -41.29 -26.54
N PRO A 4 -35.81 -41.60 -26.37
CA PRO A 4 -35.13 -41.44 -25.11
C PRO A 4 -34.95 -39.95 -24.79
N ALA A 5 -35.13 -39.63 -23.49
CA ALA A 5 -34.90 -38.31 -22.93
C ALA A 5 -33.42 -37.87 -23.16
N SER A 6 -33.27 -36.71 -23.74
CA SER A 6 -31.95 -36.06 -23.86
C SER A 6 -31.38 -35.82 -22.47
N GLU A 7 -30.24 -36.42 -22.19
CA GLU A 7 -29.41 -36.09 -21.03
C GLU A 7 -29.03 -34.59 -21.09
N THR A 8 -29.67 -33.80 -20.26
CA THR A 8 -29.21 -32.46 -19.98
C THR A 8 -27.88 -32.57 -19.21
N SER A 9 -26.80 -32.36 -19.91
CA SER A 9 -25.47 -32.23 -19.31
C SER A 9 -25.51 -31.09 -18.28
N ASN A 10 -25.42 -31.46 -17.04
CA ASN A 10 -25.28 -30.55 -15.91
C ASN A 10 -23.85 -29.95 -15.92
N ALA A 11 -23.56 -29.14 -16.94
CA ALA A 11 -22.33 -28.38 -17.01
C ALA A 11 -22.45 -27.24 -15.97
N GLY A 12 -21.94 -27.48 -14.79
CA GLY A 12 -21.74 -26.41 -13.79
C GLY A 12 -21.01 -25.21 -14.41
N PRO A 13 -21.11 -24.01 -13.84
CA PRO A 13 -20.56 -22.80 -14.43
C PRO A 13 -19.09 -23.00 -14.78
N ARG A 14 -18.75 -22.92 -16.08
CA ARG A 14 -17.37 -23.01 -16.57
C ARG A 14 -16.56 -21.96 -15.85
N GLY A 15 -15.47 -22.36 -15.17
CA GLY A 15 -14.55 -21.43 -14.49
C GLY A 15 -13.91 -20.47 -15.49
N VAL A 16 -13.51 -19.30 -15.03
CA VAL A 16 -12.72 -18.34 -15.81
C VAL A 16 -11.27 -18.82 -15.82
N GLU A 17 -10.67 -18.93 -16.99
CA GLU A 17 -9.26 -19.31 -17.16
C GLU A 17 -8.44 -18.09 -17.58
N CYS A 18 -7.18 -18.04 -17.15
CA CYS A 18 -6.21 -16.98 -17.48
C CYS A 18 -4.77 -17.44 -17.24
N ASP A 19 -3.81 -16.64 -17.69
CA ASP A 19 -2.39 -16.85 -17.34
C ASP A 19 -2.12 -16.42 -15.91
N LEU A 20 -2.62 -15.24 -15.53
CA LEU A 20 -2.40 -14.62 -14.23
C LEU A 20 -3.70 -14.18 -13.57
N ALA A 21 -3.96 -14.70 -12.36
CA ALA A 21 -5.06 -14.22 -11.52
C ALA A 21 -4.52 -13.31 -10.42
N VAL A 22 -5.03 -12.07 -10.34
CA VAL A 22 -4.66 -11.09 -9.34
C VAL A 22 -5.79 -10.93 -8.34
N ILE A 23 -5.54 -11.27 -7.07
CA ILE A 23 -6.54 -11.22 -6.00
C ILE A 23 -6.39 -9.93 -5.21
N GLY A 24 -7.28 -8.98 -5.47
CA GLY A 24 -7.30 -7.61 -4.94
C GLY A 24 -7.00 -6.58 -6.01
N ALA A 25 -7.78 -5.50 -6.05
CA ALA A 25 -7.65 -4.36 -6.97
C ALA A 25 -7.27 -3.05 -6.24
N GLY A 26 -6.47 -3.16 -5.16
CA GLY A 26 -5.77 -2.01 -4.57
C GLY A 26 -4.52 -1.65 -5.38
N PRO A 27 -3.67 -0.70 -4.91
CA PRO A 27 -2.50 -0.25 -5.65
C PRO A 27 -1.59 -1.39 -6.12
N ALA A 28 -1.28 -2.37 -5.25
CA ALA A 28 -0.46 -3.52 -5.60
C ALA A 28 -1.08 -4.38 -6.72
N GLY A 29 -2.35 -4.75 -6.56
CA GLY A 29 -3.01 -5.62 -7.54
C GLY A 29 -3.26 -4.93 -8.87
N SER A 30 -3.67 -3.66 -8.85
CA SER A 30 -3.85 -2.86 -10.07
C SER A 30 -2.53 -2.68 -10.83
N ALA A 31 -1.43 -2.39 -10.13
CA ALA A 31 -0.12 -2.29 -10.76
C ALA A 31 0.34 -3.64 -11.33
N ALA A 32 0.16 -4.75 -10.60
CA ALA A 32 0.50 -6.09 -11.12
C ALA A 32 -0.32 -6.44 -12.37
N ALA A 33 -1.63 -6.19 -12.34
CA ALA A 33 -2.50 -6.41 -13.48
C ALA A 33 -2.12 -5.54 -14.69
N PHE A 34 -1.78 -4.26 -14.45
CA PHE A 34 -1.29 -3.34 -15.49
C PHE A 34 -0.01 -3.86 -16.15
N HIS A 35 1.04 -4.12 -15.37
CA HIS A 35 2.31 -4.56 -15.91
C HIS A 35 2.20 -5.91 -16.64
N ALA A 36 1.42 -6.83 -16.11
CA ALA A 36 1.19 -8.15 -16.71
C ALA A 36 0.41 -8.05 -18.04
N ALA A 37 -0.66 -7.25 -18.09
CA ALA A 37 -1.42 -7.02 -19.32
C ALA A 37 -0.57 -6.31 -20.40
N ARG A 38 0.24 -5.33 -20.00
CA ARG A 38 1.21 -4.66 -20.89
C ARG A 38 2.29 -5.61 -21.43
N ALA A 39 2.61 -6.66 -20.68
CA ALA A 39 3.52 -7.74 -21.12
C ALA A 39 2.81 -8.80 -22.00
N GLY A 40 1.53 -8.63 -22.31
CA GLY A 40 0.76 -9.51 -23.20
C GLY A 40 0.17 -10.75 -22.52
N LEU A 41 0.14 -10.81 -21.18
CA LEU A 41 -0.49 -11.91 -20.46
C LEU A 41 -2.02 -11.79 -20.46
N ASP A 42 -2.73 -12.92 -20.45
CA ASP A 42 -4.17 -12.96 -20.14
C ASP A 42 -4.36 -12.83 -18.63
N VAL A 43 -4.82 -11.65 -18.18
CA VAL A 43 -4.93 -11.28 -16.79
C VAL A 43 -6.36 -11.16 -16.33
N VAL A 44 -6.68 -11.79 -15.20
CA VAL A 44 -7.93 -11.57 -14.45
C VAL A 44 -7.61 -10.92 -13.12
N MET A 45 -8.12 -9.72 -12.89
CA MET A 45 -8.07 -9.02 -11.61
C MET A 45 -9.42 -9.13 -10.91
N VAL A 46 -9.44 -9.49 -9.63
CA VAL A 46 -10.67 -9.67 -8.86
C VAL A 46 -10.64 -8.91 -7.55
N ASP A 47 -11.71 -8.17 -7.25
CA ASP A 47 -11.94 -7.53 -5.94
C ASP A 47 -13.42 -7.61 -5.57
N MET A 48 -13.71 -7.57 -4.27
CA MET A 48 -15.09 -7.52 -3.77
C MET A 48 -15.75 -6.15 -3.98
N ALA A 49 -14.96 -5.10 -4.08
CA ALA A 49 -15.42 -3.75 -4.34
C ALA A 49 -15.64 -3.54 -5.84
N ASP A 50 -16.57 -2.67 -6.17
CA ASP A 50 -16.74 -2.21 -7.54
C ASP A 50 -15.53 -1.36 -7.98
N VAL A 51 -15.23 -1.45 -9.29
CA VAL A 51 -14.34 -0.52 -9.97
C VAL A 51 -15.19 0.28 -10.95
N PRO A 52 -15.48 1.54 -10.64
CA PRO A 52 -16.34 2.37 -11.50
C PRO A 52 -15.81 2.44 -12.92
N GLY A 53 -16.68 2.21 -13.89
CA GLY A 53 -16.32 2.18 -15.31
C GLY A 53 -15.80 0.83 -15.84
N ALA A 54 -15.57 -0.17 -14.99
CA ALA A 54 -15.11 -1.50 -15.43
C ALA A 54 -16.09 -2.20 -16.39
N ALA A 55 -17.40 -2.02 -16.17
CA ALA A 55 -18.44 -2.61 -17.01
C ALA A 55 -18.62 -1.94 -18.38
N ALA A 56 -18.16 -0.69 -18.53
CA ALA A 56 -18.40 0.13 -19.71
C ALA A 56 -17.23 0.15 -20.71
N GLY A 57 -16.07 -0.41 -20.37
CA GLY A 57 -14.87 -0.29 -21.22
C GLY A 57 -14.43 1.16 -21.47
N SER A 58 -14.99 2.11 -20.71
CA SER A 58 -14.70 3.53 -20.87
C SER A 58 -13.37 3.89 -20.18
N VAL A 59 -12.33 3.95 -20.97
CA VAL A 59 -11.07 4.63 -20.59
C VAL A 59 -11.38 6.12 -20.44
N PRO A 60 -10.92 6.79 -19.36
CA PRO A 60 -10.91 8.24 -19.36
C PRO A 60 -10.17 8.72 -20.61
N SER A 61 -10.83 9.51 -21.44
CA SER A 61 -10.24 10.01 -22.68
C SER A 61 -8.98 10.82 -22.37
N THR A 62 -7.84 10.36 -22.86
CA THR A 62 -6.57 11.11 -22.88
C THR A 62 -6.50 12.07 -24.06
N ALA A 63 -7.63 12.59 -24.56
CA ALA A 63 -7.65 13.59 -25.61
C ALA A 63 -6.93 14.86 -25.12
N GLU A 64 -5.84 15.21 -25.77
CA GLU A 64 -5.13 16.47 -25.53
C GLU A 64 -6.11 17.65 -25.59
N GLY A 65 -6.18 18.43 -24.51
CA GLY A 65 -7.02 19.62 -24.42
C GLY A 65 -8.40 19.45 -23.78
N ALA A 66 -8.80 18.26 -23.35
CA ALA A 66 -10.00 18.10 -22.54
C ALA A 66 -9.73 18.48 -21.07
N ALA A 67 -10.67 19.19 -20.41
CA ALA A 67 -10.57 19.41 -18.99
C ALA A 67 -10.48 18.05 -18.26
N PRO A 68 -9.63 17.92 -17.22
CA PRO A 68 -9.45 16.65 -16.52
C PRO A 68 -10.80 16.18 -15.97
N SER A 69 -11.25 15.03 -16.44
CA SER A 69 -12.45 14.37 -15.89
C SER A 69 -12.18 14.00 -14.43
N PRO A 70 -13.14 14.20 -13.52
CA PRO A 70 -12.94 13.79 -12.14
C PRO A 70 -12.64 12.30 -12.06
N LEU A 71 -11.62 11.94 -11.25
CA LEU A 71 -11.27 10.53 -11.04
C LEU A 71 -12.48 9.76 -10.49
N PRO A 72 -12.65 8.50 -10.90
CA PRO A 72 -13.77 7.66 -10.43
C PRO A 72 -13.70 7.48 -8.91
N ILE A 73 -14.84 7.26 -8.27
CA ILE A 73 -14.94 7.08 -6.82
C ILE A 73 -15.14 5.60 -6.52
N GLY A 74 -14.16 4.99 -5.88
CA GLY A 74 -14.20 3.61 -5.43
C GLY A 74 -14.31 3.47 -3.90
N ARG A 75 -13.92 2.30 -3.39
CA ARG A 75 -13.99 1.98 -1.96
C ARG A 75 -12.97 2.76 -1.13
N ASP A 76 -13.42 3.28 0.00
CA ASP A 76 -12.55 3.91 1.00
C ASP A 76 -11.65 2.89 1.74
N LYS A 77 -10.42 3.31 2.01
CA LYS A 77 -9.38 2.54 2.73
C LYS A 77 -8.75 3.42 3.82
N THR A 78 -8.40 2.83 4.95
CA THR A 78 -7.63 3.54 5.99
C THR A 78 -6.22 3.81 5.48
N CYS A 79 -5.92 5.07 5.16
CA CYS A 79 -4.64 5.52 4.63
C CYS A 79 -4.49 7.02 4.88
N GLY A 80 -3.25 7.52 4.92
CA GLY A 80 -2.96 8.97 4.92
C GLY A 80 -3.14 9.63 3.55
N ASP A 81 -3.39 8.85 2.48
CA ASP A 81 -3.56 9.33 1.10
C ASP A 81 -2.30 10.00 0.49
N GLY A 82 -1.22 10.13 1.26
CA GLY A 82 0.03 10.74 0.82
C GLY A 82 0.81 9.86 -0.15
N LEU A 83 1.39 10.51 -1.13
CA LEU A 83 2.29 9.93 -2.13
C LEU A 83 3.65 10.59 -2.00
N THR A 84 4.65 9.83 -1.61
CA THR A 84 6.03 10.29 -1.54
C THR A 84 6.69 10.36 -2.91
N PRO A 85 7.88 10.95 -3.06
CA PRO A 85 8.66 10.90 -4.28
C PRO A 85 8.81 9.51 -4.88
N ARG A 86 8.90 8.48 -4.03
CA ARG A 86 9.01 7.08 -4.44
C ARG A 86 7.71 6.58 -5.08
N ALA A 87 6.57 6.89 -4.49
CA ALA A 87 5.26 6.56 -5.07
C ALA A 87 5.03 7.32 -6.40
N VAL A 88 5.46 8.58 -6.49
CA VAL A 88 5.38 9.36 -7.74
C VAL A 88 6.24 8.74 -8.83
N ALA A 89 7.46 8.29 -8.52
CA ALA A 89 8.31 7.58 -9.48
C ALA A 89 7.68 6.26 -9.97
N ALA A 90 7.02 5.53 -9.08
CA ALA A 90 6.31 4.31 -9.46
C ALA A 90 5.09 4.60 -10.37
N LEU A 91 4.36 5.69 -10.14
CA LEU A 91 3.32 6.13 -11.06
C LEU A 91 3.89 6.56 -12.42
N GLU A 92 5.06 7.20 -12.43
CA GLU A 92 5.76 7.59 -13.65
C GLU A 92 6.14 6.36 -14.50
N SER A 93 6.66 5.30 -13.88
CA SER A 93 6.99 4.05 -14.57
C SER A 93 5.78 3.37 -15.20
N MET A 94 4.58 3.59 -14.64
CA MET A 94 3.30 3.13 -15.19
C MET A 94 2.72 4.07 -16.27
N GLY A 95 3.32 5.25 -16.52
CA GLY A 95 2.73 6.29 -17.36
C GLY A 95 1.48 6.93 -16.73
N ALA A 96 1.35 6.87 -15.41
CA ALA A 96 0.17 7.25 -14.65
C ALA A 96 0.31 8.62 -13.93
N LEU A 97 1.28 9.47 -14.32
CA LEU A 97 1.47 10.80 -13.71
C LEU A 97 0.27 11.72 -13.87
N HIS A 98 -0.54 11.54 -14.92
CA HIS A 98 -1.78 12.29 -15.14
C HIS A 98 -2.79 12.13 -13.98
N LEU A 99 -2.67 11.10 -13.15
CA LEU A 99 -3.49 10.94 -11.94
C LEU A 99 -3.20 12.02 -10.90
N LEU A 100 -2.06 12.71 -11.01
CA LEU A 100 -1.67 13.81 -10.13
C LEU A 100 -2.17 15.18 -10.63
N ASP A 101 -2.89 15.23 -11.76
CA ASP A 101 -3.42 16.47 -12.29
C ASP A 101 -4.52 17.00 -11.35
N GLY A 102 -4.36 18.25 -10.92
CA GLY A 102 -5.26 18.86 -9.92
C GLY A 102 -5.06 18.37 -8.47
N ALA A 103 -4.17 17.43 -8.22
CA ALA A 103 -3.79 17.04 -6.86
C ALA A 103 -2.69 17.98 -6.29
N PRO A 104 -2.59 18.11 -4.96
CA PRO A 104 -1.59 18.99 -4.34
C PRO A 104 -0.17 18.66 -4.75
N TYR A 105 0.63 19.70 -4.99
CA TYR A 105 2.07 19.57 -5.20
C TYR A 105 2.78 19.66 -3.86
N ILE A 106 3.16 18.52 -3.28
CA ILE A 106 3.83 18.45 -1.99
C ILE A 106 5.35 18.56 -2.17
N ARG A 107 5.97 19.53 -1.50
CA ARG A 107 7.40 19.85 -1.60
C ARG A 107 8.27 19.12 -0.58
N GLY A 108 7.66 18.54 0.47
CA GLY A 108 8.38 17.87 1.55
C GLY A 108 7.53 17.72 2.80
N LEU A 109 8.20 17.61 3.93
CA LEU A 109 7.60 17.47 5.24
C LEU A 109 7.80 18.73 6.09
N LYS A 110 6.84 19.02 6.94
CA LYS A 110 6.97 19.97 8.04
C LYS A 110 6.78 19.21 9.34
N LEU A 111 7.85 19.14 10.11
CA LEU A 111 7.94 18.35 11.33
C LEU A 111 7.73 19.25 12.53
N HIS A 112 6.84 18.87 13.44
CA HIS A 112 6.51 19.61 14.66
C HIS A 112 6.75 18.73 15.87
N GLY A 113 7.20 19.33 16.97
CA GLY A 113 7.35 18.65 18.24
C GLY A 113 8.60 19.06 19.00
N PHE A 114 8.66 18.68 20.26
CA PHE A 114 9.77 18.93 21.19
C PHE A 114 10.17 20.41 21.25
N GLY A 115 9.17 21.29 21.05
CA GLY A 115 9.31 22.74 21.06
C GLY A 115 10.04 23.31 19.84
N GLY A 116 10.07 22.59 18.72
CA GLY A 116 10.59 23.05 17.44
C GLY A 116 9.64 22.77 16.29
N SER A 117 9.87 23.44 15.15
CA SER A 117 9.24 23.17 13.86
C SER A 117 10.31 23.24 12.77
N ILE A 118 10.38 22.23 11.91
CA ILE A 118 11.39 22.09 10.88
C ILE A 118 10.72 21.79 9.55
N THR A 119 11.08 22.54 8.51
CA THR A 119 10.70 22.27 7.13
C THR A 119 11.82 21.46 6.47
N ALA A 120 11.48 20.26 5.99
CA ALA A 120 12.36 19.35 5.31
C ALA A 120 11.89 19.11 3.86
N PRO A 121 12.45 19.83 2.87
CA PRO A 121 12.15 19.58 1.46
C PRO A 121 12.52 18.14 1.08
N TRP A 122 11.86 17.61 0.05
CA TRP A 122 12.26 16.32 -0.50
C TRP A 122 13.75 16.36 -0.90
N PRO A 123 14.51 15.32 -0.55
CA PRO A 123 15.93 15.30 -0.84
C PRO A 123 16.18 15.26 -2.33
N SER A 124 17.24 15.93 -2.77
CA SER A 124 17.78 15.73 -4.12
C SER A 124 18.31 14.30 -4.25
N GLY A 125 18.10 13.67 -5.39
CA GLY A 125 18.51 12.29 -5.65
C GLY A 125 17.85 11.73 -6.91
N ASN A 126 17.67 10.43 -6.96
CA ASN A 126 17.12 9.74 -8.12
C ASN A 126 15.57 9.69 -8.12
N PHE A 127 14.92 10.15 -7.07
CA PHE A 127 13.48 10.28 -7.02
C PHE A 127 13.02 11.69 -7.40
N PRO A 128 11.81 11.86 -7.96
CA PRO A 128 11.23 13.18 -8.21
C PRO A 128 11.22 14.02 -6.93
N GLN A 129 11.48 15.33 -7.05
CA GLN A 129 11.37 16.25 -5.90
C GLN A 129 9.91 16.71 -5.67
N ARG A 130 9.00 15.77 -5.81
CA ARG A 130 7.56 15.98 -5.70
C ARG A 130 6.92 14.83 -4.95
N GLY A 131 6.11 15.15 -3.99
CA GLY A 131 5.06 14.30 -3.45
C GLY A 131 3.68 14.77 -3.91
N SER A 132 2.64 14.09 -3.49
CA SER A 132 1.25 14.47 -3.69
C SER A 132 0.36 13.87 -2.61
N ALA A 133 -0.94 14.10 -2.67
CA ALA A 133 -1.93 13.40 -1.87
C ALA A 133 -3.22 13.23 -2.67
N ILE A 134 -3.73 11.99 -2.71
CA ILE A 134 -4.97 11.64 -3.42
C ILE A 134 -5.77 10.69 -2.54
N PRO A 135 -7.06 10.98 -2.27
CA PRO A 135 -7.92 10.08 -1.54
C PRO A 135 -7.92 8.68 -2.15
N ARG A 136 -7.77 7.65 -1.31
CA ARG A 136 -7.74 6.25 -1.74
C ARG A 136 -8.98 5.83 -2.53
N THR A 137 -10.12 6.46 -2.28
CA THR A 137 -11.34 6.28 -3.07
C THR A 137 -11.15 6.64 -4.55
N ARG A 138 -10.26 7.58 -4.86
CA ARG A 138 -9.95 8.00 -6.23
C ARG A 138 -8.74 7.27 -6.78
N LEU A 139 -7.66 7.16 -6.01
CA LEU A 139 -6.42 6.54 -6.45
C LEU A 139 -6.62 5.07 -6.82
N ASP A 140 -7.26 4.27 -5.95
CA ASP A 140 -7.44 2.83 -6.19
C ASP A 140 -8.32 2.59 -7.42
N ALA A 141 -9.42 3.33 -7.57
CA ALA A 141 -10.31 3.21 -8.72
C ALA A 141 -9.61 3.61 -10.03
N ALA A 142 -8.82 4.67 -10.02
CA ALA A 142 -8.07 5.12 -11.19
C ALA A 142 -6.98 4.12 -11.60
N LEU A 143 -6.23 3.58 -10.66
CA LEU A 143 -5.22 2.55 -10.92
C LEU A 143 -5.84 1.27 -11.50
N ALA A 144 -6.98 0.83 -10.96
CA ALA A 144 -7.72 -0.31 -11.50
C ALA A 144 -8.23 -0.02 -12.93
N GLY A 145 -8.72 1.19 -13.19
CA GLY A 145 -9.11 1.65 -14.52
C GLY A 145 -7.96 1.59 -15.54
N ILE A 146 -6.76 2.02 -15.14
CA ILE A 146 -5.55 1.94 -15.97
C ILE A 146 -5.19 0.47 -16.28
N ALA A 147 -5.30 -0.44 -15.31
CA ALA A 147 -5.06 -1.85 -15.52
C ALA A 147 -6.07 -2.48 -16.51
N ILE A 148 -7.34 -2.12 -16.38
CA ILE A 148 -8.40 -2.56 -17.31
C ILE A 148 -8.14 -2.01 -18.73
N ALA A 149 -7.77 -0.74 -18.83
CA ALA A 149 -7.42 -0.12 -20.11
C ALA A 149 -6.19 -0.77 -20.77
N ALA A 150 -5.27 -1.31 -19.99
CA ALA A 150 -4.14 -2.09 -20.48
C ALA A 150 -4.51 -3.51 -20.94
N GLY A 151 -5.74 -3.96 -20.72
CA GLY A 151 -6.25 -5.26 -21.18
C GLY A 151 -6.58 -6.26 -20.06
N ALA A 152 -6.41 -5.91 -18.77
CA ALA A 152 -6.80 -6.77 -17.67
C ALA A 152 -8.34 -6.90 -17.58
N ARG A 153 -8.85 -8.12 -17.46
CA ARG A 153 -10.27 -8.39 -17.21
C ARG A 153 -10.57 -8.19 -15.72
N PHE A 154 -11.62 -7.46 -15.39
CA PHE A 154 -12.04 -7.28 -14.00
C PHE A 154 -13.26 -8.15 -13.67
N ILE A 155 -13.24 -8.77 -12.49
CA ILE A 155 -14.36 -9.53 -11.93
C ILE A 155 -14.66 -8.99 -10.53
N GLN A 156 -15.86 -8.45 -10.35
CA GLN A 156 -16.33 -8.07 -9.03
C GLN A 156 -16.80 -9.31 -8.26
N ALA A 157 -15.97 -9.79 -7.33
CA ALA A 157 -16.27 -10.97 -6.52
C ALA A 157 -15.48 -10.98 -5.20
N LYS A 158 -16.07 -11.58 -4.19
CA LYS A 158 -15.40 -11.91 -2.94
C LYS A 158 -14.82 -13.32 -3.04
N ILE A 159 -13.50 -13.42 -3.18
CA ILE A 159 -12.80 -14.69 -3.15
C ILE A 159 -12.62 -15.11 -1.68
N ASN A 160 -12.99 -16.34 -1.38
CA ASN A 160 -12.99 -16.86 -0.03
C ASN A 160 -12.46 -18.29 0.08
N ASP A 161 -12.13 -18.91 -1.04
CA ASP A 161 -11.56 -20.25 -1.09
C ASP A 161 -10.44 -20.41 -2.11
N ALA A 162 -9.56 -21.38 -1.86
CA ALA A 162 -8.40 -21.69 -2.68
C ALA A 162 -8.16 -23.21 -2.66
N THR A 163 -7.98 -23.78 -3.84
CA THR A 163 -7.69 -25.20 -4.01
C THR A 163 -6.26 -25.39 -4.44
N SER A 164 -5.48 -26.12 -3.64
CA SER A 164 -4.09 -26.48 -3.93
C SER A 164 -3.96 -28.00 -4.08
N ASP A 165 -3.05 -28.42 -4.93
CA ASP A 165 -2.64 -29.82 -5.00
C ASP A 165 -1.95 -30.21 -3.67
N PRO A 166 -2.36 -31.31 -3.02
CA PRO A 166 -1.85 -31.67 -1.69
C PRO A 166 -0.38 -32.11 -1.70
N VAL A 167 0.14 -32.55 -2.82
CA VAL A 167 1.53 -33.02 -2.96
C VAL A 167 2.46 -31.89 -3.41
N THR A 168 2.08 -31.21 -4.49
CA THR A 168 2.93 -30.17 -5.09
C THR A 168 2.71 -28.80 -4.46
N GLN A 169 1.67 -28.60 -3.65
CA GLN A 169 1.26 -27.32 -3.07
C GLN A 169 0.95 -26.22 -4.12
N GLN A 170 0.84 -26.60 -5.39
CA GLN A 170 0.45 -25.67 -6.46
C GLN A 170 -1.01 -25.29 -6.32
N LEU A 171 -1.28 -23.98 -6.40
CA LEU A 171 -2.62 -23.43 -6.41
C LEU A 171 -3.24 -23.65 -7.80
N SER A 172 -4.38 -24.33 -7.86
CA SER A 172 -5.07 -24.65 -9.12
C SER A 172 -6.25 -23.75 -9.41
N GLU A 173 -6.98 -23.36 -8.36
CA GLU A 173 -8.23 -22.59 -8.48
C GLU A 173 -8.43 -21.72 -7.25
N VAL A 174 -8.96 -20.52 -7.45
CA VAL A 174 -9.58 -19.74 -6.38
C VAL A 174 -11.06 -19.62 -6.64
N ALA A 175 -11.86 -19.64 -5.58
CA ALA A 175 -13.32 -19.63 -5.67
C ALA A 175 -13.94 -18.59 -4.73
N GLY A 176 -15.12 -18.15 -5.08
CA GLY A 176 -15.84 -17.16 -4.30
C GLY A 176 -17.24 -16.88 -4.86
N THR A 177 -17.69 -15.69 -4.60
CA THR A 177 -19.04 -15.27 -4.89
C THR A 177 -19.03 -13.90 -5.56
N ARG A 178 -19.69 -13.75 -6.69
CA ARG A 178 -19.86 -12.45 -7.35
C ARG A 178 -20.58 -11.48 -6.42
N THR A 179 -20.13 -10.22 -6.44
CA THR A 179 -20.74 -9.10 -5.71
C THR A 179 -21.12 -8.04 -6.75
N GLY A 180 -22.08 -7.16 -6.46
CA GLY A 180 -22.48 -6.07 -7.35
C GLY A 180 -23.98 -5.94 -7.58
N GLU A 181 -24.40 -4.77 -8.07
CA GLU A 181 -25.80 -4.50 -8.43
C GLU A 181 -26.20 -5.32 -9.65
N GLY A 182 -27.36 -5.98 -9.60
CA GLY A 182 -27.90 -6.82 -10.66
C GLY A 182 -27.87 -8.33 -10.38
N VAL A 183 -27.19 -8.78 -9.33
CA VAL A 183 -27.26 -10.17 -8.86
C VAL A 183 -28.47 -10.30 -7.93
N GLN A 184 -29.70 -10.31 -8.52
CA GLN A 184 -30.91 -10.55 -7.75
C GLN A 184 -30.96 -12.02 -7.29
N GLY A 185 -30.98 -12.24 -5.97
CA GLY A 185 -31.50 -13.44 -5.34
C GLY A 185 -30.55 -14.59 -5.03
N SER A 186 -29.37 -14.68 -5.60
CA SER A 186 -28.31 -15.58 -5.14
C SER A 186 -26.95 -15.11 -5.65
N SER A 187 -25.99 -15.02 -4.73
CA SER A 187 -24.60 -14.72 -5.06
C SER A 187 -24.06 -15.81 -6.02
N ALA A 188 -23.92 -15.46 -7.30
CA ALA A 188 -23.44 -16.43 -8.30
C ALA A 188 -22.01 -16.87 -7.95
N PRO A 189 -21.75 -18.18 -7.92
CA PRO A 189 -20.39 -18.68 -7.67
C PRO A 189 -19.45 -18.25 -8.80
N VAL A 190 -18.22 -17.96 -8.44
CA VAL A 190 -17.13 -17.70 -9.38
C VAL A 190 -15.96 -18.62 -9.06
N LYS A 191 -15.34 -19.16 -10.11
CA LYS A 191 -14.13 -19.97 -10.04
C LYS A 191 -13.14 -19.42 -11.05
N ILE A 192 -11.90 -19.20 -10.59
CA ILE A 192 -10.82 -18.67 -11.43
C ILE A 192 -9.66 -19.66 -11.36
N ARG A 193 -9.27 -20.16 -12.53
CA ARG A 193 -8.10 -21.02 -12.74
C ARG A 193 -7.03 -20.23 -13.43
N ALA A 194 -5.82 -20.28 -12.92
CA ALA A 194 -4.69 -19.58 -13.49
C ALA A 194 -3.43 -20.42 -13.44
N ARG A 195 -2.48 -20.10 -14.31
CA ARG A 195 -1.14 -20.67 -14.26
C ARG A 195 -0.36 -20.11 -13.07
N PHE A 196 -0.61 -18.84 -12.75
CA PHE A 196 0.00 -18.16 -11.61
C PHE A 196 -0.99 -17.23 -10.89
N PHE A 197 -0.81 -17.05 -9.57
CA PHE A 197 -1.68 -16.22 -8.73
C PHE A 197 -0.89 -15.14 -8.01
N VAL A 198 -1.37 -13.90 -8.07
CA VAL A 198 -0.84 -12.77 -7.33
C VAL A 198 -1.78 -12.43 -6.17
N LEU A 199 -1.28 -12.49 -4.95
CA LEU A 199 -2.04 -12.21 -3.74
C LEU A 199 -1.79 -10.76 -3.31
N ALA A 200 -2.75 -9.88 -3.61
CA ALA A 200 -2.72 -8.44 -3.35
C ALA A 200 -3.90 -8.00 -2.46
N GLU A 201 -4.28 -8.85 -1.49
CA GLU A 201 -5.48 -8.72 -0.65
C GLU A 201 -5.36 -7.61 0.42
N GLY A 202 -4.17 -7.00 0.55
CA GLY A 202 -3.88 -6.01 1.57
C GLY A 202 -3.90 -6.61 2.99
N VAL A 203 -4.25 -5.80 3.98
CA VAL A 203 -4.19 -6.19 5.39
C VAL A 203 -5.18 -7.31 5.78
N ARG A 204 -6.22 -7.56 5.01
CA ARG A 204 -7.24 -8.58 5.34
C ARG A 204 -6.87 -10.00 4.93
N SER A 205 -6.04 -10.16 3.92
CA SER A 205 -5.31 -11.38 3.50
C SER A 205 -6.02 -12.72 3.80
N GLY A 206 -7.24 -12.91 3.26
CA GLY A 206 -8.07 -14.09 3.55
C GLY A 206 -7.50 -15.37 2.93
N ILE A 207 -7.20 -15.33 1.63
CA ILE A 207 -6.63 -16.44 0.86
C ILE A 207 -5.18 -16.66 1.27
N SER A 208 -4.38 -15.60 1.40
CA SER A 208 -2.99 -15.68 1.81
C SER A 208 -2.82 -16.42 3.13
N ARG A 209 -3.70 -16.18 4.11
CA ARG A 209 -3.69 -16.92 5.39
C ARG A 209 -3.99 -18.42 5.22
N LYS A 210 -4.90 -18.79 4.32
CA LYS A 210 -5.17 -20.20 3.99
C LYS A 210 -3.96 -20.88 3.36
N LEU A 211 -3.13 -20.11 2.64
CA LEU A 211 -1.89 -20.58 2.03
C LEU A 211 -0.67 -20.47 2.97
N GLY A 212 -0.88 -20.19 4.24
CA GLY A 212 0.15 -20.18 5.27
C GLY A 212 0.89 -18.86 5.46
N VAL A 213 0.45 -17.76 4.84
CA VAL A 213 0.98 -16.43 5.12
C VAL A 213 0.49 -15.98 6.49
N GLN A 214 1.38 -15.82 7.43
CA GLN A 214 1.08 -15.39 8.80
C GLN A 214 1.92 -14.17 9.15
N TRP A 215 1.29 -13.15 9.74
CA TRP A 215 2.01 -11.99 10.25
C TRP A 215 2.67 -12.31 11.57
N ASP A 216 3.93 -11.91 11.68
CA ASP A 216 4.64 -11.96 12.95
C ASP A 216 4.35 -10.70 13.79
N LYS A 217 3.35 -10.81 14.65
CA LYS A 217 2.98 -9.75 15.60
C LYS A 217 4.00 -9.56 16.73
N GLY A 218 4.98 -10.43 16.86
CA GLY A 218 6.10 -10.27 17.80
C GLY A 218 7.04 -9.14 17.38
N LEU A 219 7.09 -8.86 16.09
CA LEU A 219 7.81 -7.72 15.52
C LEU A 219 7.00 -6.42 15.61
N VAL A 220 7.64 -5.32 15.22
CA VAL A 220 6.97 -4.03 15.19
C VAL A 220 5.86 -4.02 14.15
N HIS A 221 4.71 -3.50 14.56
CA HIS A 221 3.57 -3.25 13.70
C HIS A 221 2.93 -1.90 14.06
N GLY A 222 2.23 -1.30 13.12
CA GLY A 222 1.50 -0.07 13.34
C GLY A 222 0.01 -0.29 13.57
N ILE A 223 -0.60 0.64 14.28
CA ILE A 223 -2.05 0.79 14.38
C ILE A 223 -2.34 2.24 14.06
N ALA A 224 -3.06 2.50 12.99
CA ALA A 224 -3.37 3.85 12.55
C ALA A 224 -4.88 4.12 12.55
N ALA A 225 -5.23 5.37 12.79
CA ALA A 225 -6.56 5.89 12.53
C ALA A 225 -6.47 7.15 11.69
N ARG A 226 -7.45 7.38 10.81
CA ARG A 226 -7.53 8.58 10.01
C ARG A 226 -8.97 9.06 9.82
N SER A 227 -9.08 10.32 9.48
CA SER A 227 -10.31 11.02 9.16
C SER A 227 -10.05 12.02 8.05
N TYR A 228 -11.11 12.63 7.54
CA TYR A 228 -11.03 13.84 6.73
C TYR A 228 -11.50 15.04 7.55
N ILE A 229 -10.88 16.18 7.31
CA ILE A 229 -11.23 17.46 7.94
C ILE A 229 -11.42 18.51 6.86
N ASN A 230 -12.30 19.46 7.15
CA ASN A 230 -12.44 20.68 6.36
C ASN A 230 -11.52 21.75 6.95
N THR A 231 -10.75 22.41 6.08
CA THR A 231 -9.74 23.40 6.47
C THR A 231 -9.45 24.36 5.32
N PRO A 232 -9.17 25.65 5.57
CA PRO A 232 -8.75 26.57 4.52
C PRO A 232 -7.34 26.26 3.96
N TYR A 233 -6.58 25.36 4.61
CA TYR A 233 -5.19 25.04 4.26
C TYR A 233 -5.06 23.78 3.40
N GLY A 234 -6.08 23.47 2.59
CA GLY A 234 -6.04 22.33 1.67
C GLY A 234 -4.90 22.35 0.64
N ASP A 235 -4.39 23.55 0.29
CA ASP A 235 -3.28 23.73 -0.67
C ASP A 235 -1.91 23.94 -0.01
N GLU A 236 -1.80 23.69 1.31
CA GLU A 236 -0.50 23.76 1.99
C GLU A 236 0.51 22.81 1.30
N PRO A 237 1.70 23.29 0.85
CA PRO A 237 2.61 22.47 0.04
C PRO A 237 3.48 21.50 0.85
N TRP A 238 3.14 21.23 2.10
CA TRP A 238 3.88 20.36 2.99
C TRP A 238 2.97 19.34 3.65
N ILE A 239 3.47 18.10 3.80
CA ILE A 239 2.90 17.13 4.72
C ILE A 239 3.34 17.51 6.13
N HIS A 240 2.39 17.72 7.03
CA HIS A 240 2.68 18.01 8.43
C HIS A 240 2.72 16.71 9.24
N SER A 241 3.77 16.57 10.07
CA SER A 241 3.96 15.44 10.99
C SER A 241 4.26 15.95 12.39
N HIS A 242 3.39 15.59 13.34
CA HIS A 242 3.50 15.96 14.75
C HIS A 242 4.11 14.80 15.53
N LEU A 243 5.38 14.95 15.92
CA LEU A 243 6.19 13.89 16.53
C LEU A 243 5.87 13.66 18.02
N GLU A 244 5.12 14.56 18.64
CA GLU A 244 4.60 14.41 19.99
C GLU A 244 3.10 14.14 19.91
N LEU A 245 2.72 12.88 20.08
CA LEU A 245 1.34 12.44 20.09
C LEU A 245 0.93 12.13 21.54
N ASN A 246 0.05 12.94 22.09
CA ASN A 246 -0.44 12.77 23.46
C ASN A 246 -1.92 12.37 23.45
N ASP A 247 -2.29 11.50 24.40
CA ASP A 247 -3.71 11.23 24.68
C ASP A 247 -4.33 12.34 25.53
N ALA A 248 -5.64 12.22 25.79
CA ALA A 248 -6.39 13.22 26.59
C ALA A 248 -5.84 13.40 28.03
N SER A 249 -5.07 12.46 28.56
CA SER A 249 -4.42 12.58 29.87
C SER A 249 -3.04 13.25 29.81
N GLY A 250 -2.57 13.63 28.61
CA GLY A 250 -1.22 14.14 28.38
C GLY A 250 -0.15 13.06 28.32
N THR A 251 -0.54 11.77 28.28
CA THR A 251 0.41 10.67 28.17
C THR A 251 0.93 10.54 26.74
N ALA A 252 2.25 10.63 26.56
CA ALA A 252 2.90 10.47 25.27
C ALA A 252 2.73 9.05 24.72
N GLN A 253 2.27 8.95 23.48
CA GLN A 253 2.07 7.70 22.75
C GLN A 253 3.25 7.42 21.81
N PRO A 254 3.61 6.15 21.57
CA PRO A 254 4.72 5.77 20.70
C PRO A 254 4.34 5.90 19.22
N GLY A 255 4.26 7.11 18.70
CA GLY A 255 3.83 7.37 17.34
C GLY A 255 3.84 8.83 16.97
N TYR A 256 3.11 9.17 15.93
CA TYR A 256 2.99 10.54 15.45
C TYR A 256 1.61 10.81 14.85
N GLY A 257 1.23 12.08 14.81
CA GLY A 257 0.07 12.56 14.08
C GLY A 257 0.46 13.16 12.73
N TRP A 258 -0.45 13.16 11.77
CA TRP A 258 -0.21 13.78 10.46
C TRP A 258 -1.41 14.58 9.98
N VAL A 259 -1.12 15.58 9.13
CA VAL A 259 -2.10 16.27 8.31
C VAL A 259 -1.56 16.36 6.87
N PHE A 260 -2.28 15.78 5.93
CA PHE A 260 -1.93 15.74 4.51
C PHE A 260 -2.95 16.56 3.72
N PRO A 261 -2.56 17.71 3.16
CA PRO A 261 -3.41 18.52 2.31
C PRO A 261 -3.92 17.72 1.11
N LEU A 262 -5.20 17.88 0.77
CA LEU A 262 -5.85 17.18 -0.35
C LEU A 262 -6.34 18.13 -1.45
N GLY A 263 -5.95 19.39 -1.37
CA GLY A 263 -6.34 20.43 -2.30
C GLY A 263 -7.54 21.25 -1.83
N ASN A 264 -7.62 22.43 -2.39
CA ASN A 264 -8.83 23.24 -2.34
C ASN A 264 -9.68 22.91 -3.57
N PRO A 265 -11.00 22.98 -3.46
CA PRO A 265 -11.85 22.80 -4.63
C PRO A 265 -11.52 23.87 -5.68
N ALA A 266 -11.50 23.54 -6.98
CA ALA A 266 -11.27 24.51 -8.05
C ALA A 266 -12.30 25.64 -8.02
N GLU A 267 -11.91 26.89 -8.31
CA GLU A 267 -12.85 28.00 -8.45
C GLU A 267 -13.86 27.72 -9.58
N GLY A 268 -15.16 27.93 -9.33
CA GLY A 268 -16.21 27.78 -10.35
C GLY A 268 -16.95 26.44 -10.40
N ALA A 269 -16.63 25.45 -9.53
CA ALA A 269 -17.48 24.28 -9.39
C ALA A 269 -18.83 24.67 -8.74
N ASP A 270 -19.95 24.13 -9.27
CA ASP A 270 -21.31 24.39 -8.74
C ASP A 270 -21.43 23.75 -7.34
N ARG A 271 -21.62 24.60 -6.30
CA ARG A 271 -21.34 24.16 -4.91
C ARG A 271 -22.44 24.62 -3.94
N GLY A 272 -22.76 23.67 -3.06
CA GLY A 272 -23.46 23.98 -1.81
C GLY A 272 -22.56 24.78 -0.84
N PRO A 273 -23.13 25.45 0.17
CA PRO A 273 -22.40 26.35 1.08
C PRO A 273 -21.28 25.73 1.89
N ALA A 274 -21.17 24.38 1.95
CA ALA A 274 -20.08 23.64 2.62
C ALA A 274 -18.96 23.17 1.67
N GLU A 275 -19.08 23.35 0.35
CA GLU A 275 -18.17 22.75 -0.65
C GLU A 275 -17.01 23.66 -1.08
N GLY A 276 -16.94 24.88 -0.56
CA GLY A 276 -15.88 25.87 -0.87
C GLY A 276 -14.62 25.76 -0.03
N ILE A 277 -14.61 24.88 0.99
CA ILE A 277 -13.51 24.76 1.95
C ILE A 277 -12.60 23.61 1.52
N GLY A 278 -11.28 23.83 1.58
CA GLY A 278 -10.29 22.79 1.31
C GLY A 278 -10.38 21.59 2.25
N LYS A 279 -9.80 20.49 1.86
CA LYS A 279 -9.78 19.25 2.66
C LYS A 279 -8.37 18.83 2.99
N ALA A 280 -8.22 18.14 4.13
CA ALA A 280 -7.02 17.43 4.48
C ALA A 280 -7.35 16.06 5.09
N ASN A 281 -6.43 15.09 4.89
CA ASN A 281 -6.43 13.83 5.63
C ASN A 281 -5.71 14.06 6.95
N LEU A 282 -6.41 13.88 8.04
CA LEU A 282 -5.87 13.97 9.40
C LEU A 282 -5.83 12.58 10.02
N GLY A 283 -4.69 12.20 10.57
CA GLY A 283 -4.58 10.88 11.18
C GLY A 283 -3.50 10.80 12.25
N CYS A 284 -3.48 9.67 12.92
CA CYS A 284 -2.42 9.31 13.85
C CYS A 284 -2.10 7.82 13.75
N GLY A 285 -0.84 7.49 14.01
CA GLY A 285 -0.37 6.12 14.07
C GLY A 285 0.47 5.88 15.32
N VAL A 286 0.32 4.69 15.90
CA VAL A 286 1.15 4.24 17.01
C VAL A 286 1.84 2.94 16.65
N LEU A 287 3.07 2.78 17.12
CA LEU A 287 3.87 1.57 16.97
C LEU A 287 3.64 0.64 18.17
N ALA A 288 3.61 -0.64 17.92
CA ALA A 288 3.46 -1.66 18.94
C ALA A 288 4.34 -2.88 18.64
N THR A 289 4.66 -3.62 19.69
CA THR A 289 5.24 -4.97 19.62
C THR A 289 4.52 -5.85 20.63
N THR A 290 4.69 -7.17 20.57
CA THR A 290 4.13 -8.05 21.60
C THR A 290 4.60 -7.70 23.02
N LYS A 291 5.87 -7.26 23.16
CA LYS A 291 6.44 -6.84 24.46
C LYS A 291 5.94 -5.46 24.91
N ARG A 292 5.55 -4.60 23.97
CA ARG A 292 5.04 -3.24 24.21
C ARG A 292 3.77 -3.03 23.37
N PRO A 293 2.64 -3.63 23.78
CA PRO A 293 1.40 -3.47 23.05
C PRO A 293 0.89 -2.03 23.17
N ALA A 294 0.32 -1.50 22.09
CA ALA A 294 -0.38 -0.22 22.13
C ALA A 294 -1.67 -0.37 22.97
N LYS A 295 -1.70 0.31 24.12
CA LYS A 295 -2.85 0.31 25.06
C LYS A 295 -3.74 1.53 24.80
N VAL A 296 -3.99 1.87 23.54
CA VAL A 296 -4.73 3.08 23.18
C VAL A 296 -5.82 2.77 22.16
N ASN A 297 -6.97 3.43 22.32
CA ASN A 297 -7.99 3.46 21.30
C ASN A 297 -7.61 4.51 20.27
N THR A 298 -7.12 4.08 19.10
CA THR A 298 -6.61 5.00 18.06
C THR A 298 -7.68 5.93 17.50
N LYS A 299 -8.96 5.54 17.49
CA LYS A 299 -10.05 6.44 17.09
C LYS A 299 -10.30 7.55 18.11
N LYS A 300 -10.14 7.24 19.41
CA LYS A 300 -10.20 8.26 20.47
C LYS A 300 -8.98 9.16 20.39
N LEU A 301 -7.78 8.58 20.24
CA LEU A 301 -6.54 9.31 20.10
C LEU A 301 -6.57 10.29 18.91
N LEU A 302 -7.19 9.89 17.80
CA LEU A 302 -7.36 10.76 16.64
C LEU A 302 -8.21 11.98 16.96
N ARG A 303 -9.32 11.83 17.72
CA ARG A 303 -10.12 12.97 18.15
C ARG A 303 -9.36 13.89 19.10
N ASP A 304 -8.55 13.32 19.98
CA ASP A 304 -7.69 14.11 20.89
C ASP A 304 -6.66 14.89 20.08
N TYR A 305 -6.04 14.25 19.09
CA TYR A 305 -5.10 14.88 18.17
C TYR A 305 -5.77 15.97 17.30
N ALA A 306 -6.95 15.75 16.77
CA ALA A 306 -7.69 16.75 16.00
C ALA A 306 -7.94 18.02 16.82
N ARG A 307 -8.30 17.86 18.10
CA ARG A 307 -8.44 19.02 19.02
C ARG A 307 -7.12 19.74 19.29
N GLN A 308 -6.02 18.99 19.41
CA GLN A 308 -4.68 19.54 19.60
C GLN A 308 -4.26 20.45 18.45
N VAL A 309 -4.56 20.07 17.19
CA VAL A 309 -4.15 20.82 16.00
C VAL A 309 -5.26 21.73 15.42
N SER A 310 -6.44 21.79 16.05
CA SER A 310 -7.59 22.52 15.52
C SER A 310 -7.32 24.01 15.30
N GLY A 311 -6.58 24.65 16.18
CA GLY A 311 -6.20 26.06 16.04
C GLY A 311 -5.23 26.30 14.88
N GLU A 312 -4.26 25.41 14.67
CA GLU A 312 -3.27 25.51 13.60
C GLU A 312 -3.93 25.29 12.21
N TRP A 313 -4.86 24.34 12.15
CA TRP A 313 -5.50 23.93 10.88
C TRP A 313 -6.89 24.55 10.68
N SER A 314 -7.34 25.42 11.58
CA SER A 314 -8.69 26.02 11.53
C SER A 314 -9.74 24.97 11.18
N ILE A 315 -9.72 23.84 11.92
CA ILE A 315 -10.62 22.70 11.66
C ILE A 315 -12.06 23.13 11.95
N GLU A 316 -12.93 22.98 10.96
CA GLU A 316 -14.36 23.21 11.10
C GLU A 316 -15.10 21.90 11.37
N GLY A 317 -15.78 21.83 12.51
CA GLY A 317 -16.56 20.65 12.91
C GLY A 317 -15.72 19.51 13.49
N GLU A 318 -16.33 18.35 13.62
CA GLU A 318 -15.69 17.12 14.11
C GLU A 318 -15.07 16.32 12.95
N PRO A 319 -13.99 15.54 13.19
CA PRO A 319 -13.41 14.66 12.19
C PRO A 319 -14.43 13.65 11.64
N GLU A 320 -14.55 13.61 10.31
CA GLU A 320 -15.53 12.76 9.61
C GLU A 320 -14.96 11.38 9.26
N SER A 321 -15.83 10.38 9.16
CA SER A 321 -15.50 9.05 8.61
C SER A 321 -14.24 8.40 9.23
N ILE A 322 -14.13 8.42 10.58
CA ILE A 322 -12.98 7.87 11.29
C ILE A 322 -12.86 6.37 11.04
N THR A 323 -11.80 5.95 10.40
CA THR A 323 -11.44 4.55 10.18
C THR A 323 -10.13 4.19 10.89
N SER A 324 -9.93 2.91 11.17
CA SER A 324 -8.69 2.41 11.80
C SER A 324 -8.27 1.08 11.19
N ALA A 325 -6.96 0.87 11.07
CA ALA A 325 -6.39 -0.36 10.53
C ALA A 325 -5.07 -0.73 11.23
N LEU A 326 -4.77 -2.03 11.20
CA LEU A 326 -3.43 -2.54 11.47
C LEU A 326 -2.55 -2.35 10.24
N LEU A 327 -1.26 -2.08 10.47
CA LEU A 327 -0.25 -1.95 9.43
C LEU A 327 0.79 -3.05 9.59
N PRO A 328 0.83 -4.02 8.66
CA PRO A 328 1.87 -5.05 8.63
C PRO A 328 3.16 -4.45 8.09
N MET A 329 4.19 -4.39 8.90
CA MET A 329 5.39 -3.61 8.61
C MET A 329 6.63 -4.46 8.38
N GLY A 330 7.52 -3.98 7.51
CA GLY A 330 8.90 -4.42 7.39
C GLY A 330 9.11 -5.88 7.03
N GLY A 331 8.21 -6.48 6.24
CA GLY A 331 8.31 -7.86 5.84
C GLY A 331 8.09 -8.87 6.99
N ALA A 332 7.32 -8.49 8.01
CA ALA A 332 7.03 -9.33 9.17
C ALA A 332 5.99 -10.42 8.87
N VAL A 333 6.29 -11.30 7.93
CA VAL A 333 5.43 -12.43 7.51
C VAL A 333 6.23 -13.73 7.45
N SER A 334 5.55 -14.86 7.64
CA SER A 334 6.17 -16.18 7.65
C SER A 334 6.64 -16.65 6.28
N ARG A 335 5.98 -16.23 5.21
CA ARG A 335 6.32 -16.54 3.81
C ARG A 335 5.65 -15.54 2.89
N VAL A 336 6.19 -15.37 1.70
CA VAL A 336 5.71 -14.41 0.70
C VAL A 336 5.33 -15.05 -0.64
N ALA A 337 5.57 -16.35 -0.80
CA ALA A 337 5.22 -17.06 -2.03
C ALA A 337 5.02 -18.56 -1.79
N GLY A 338 4.62 -19.26 -2.81
CA GLY A 338 4.60 -20.70 -2.95
C GLY A 338 4.92 -21.09 -4.38
N PRO A 339 4.63 -22.34 -4.79
CA PRO A 339 5.11 -22.82 -6.09
C PRO A 339 4.68 -21.96 -7.28
N ASN A 340 3.44 -21.51 -7.32
CA ASN A 340 2.87 -20.70 -8.40
C ASN A 340 1.99 -19.55 -7.90
N TRP A 341 2.34 -19.01 -6.75
CA TRP A 341 1.71 -17.80 -6.24
C TRP A 341 2.71 -16.93 -5.48
N ALA A 342 2.47 -15.63 -5.46
CA ALA A 342 3.28 -14.67 -4.71
C ALA A 342 2.41 -13.58 -4.08
N ALA A 343 2.77 -13.17 -2.85
CA ALA A 343 2.17 -12.05 -2.14
C ALA A 343 2.95 -10.76 -2.42
N ILE A 344 2.23 -9.64 -2.60
CA ILE A 344 2.77 -8.30 -2.82
C ILE A 344 2.07 -7.27 -1.94
N GLY A 345 2.64 -6.08 -1.84
CA GLY A 345 2.10 -4.99 -1.02
C GLY A 345 1.91 -5.38 0.45
N ASP A 346 0.84 -4.90 1.07
CA ASP A 346 0.56 -5.18 2.49
C ASP A 346 0.38 -6.67 2.80
N THR A 347 -0.02 -7.48 1.81
CA THR A 347 -0.12 -8.94 1.96
C THR A 347 1.24 -9.57 2.27
N ALA A 348 2.32 -8.99 1.73
CA ALA A 348 3.72 -9.33 2.04
C ALA A 348 4.32 -8.45 3.16
N ALA A 349 3.50 -7.71 3.90
CA ALA A 349 3.93 -6.77 4.94
C ALA A 349 4.92 -5.69 4.43
N LEU A 350 4.72 -5.23 3.19
CA LEU A 350 5.55 -4.22 2.55
C LEU A 350 5.10 -2.80 2.95
N VAL A 351 5.15 -2.52 4.24
CA VAL A 351 4.92 -1.18 4.81
C VAL A 351 6.18 -0.77 5.57
N ASN A 352 6.64 0.44 5.35
CA ASN A 352 7.82 0.99 6.01
C ASN A 352 7.60 1.10 7.54
N PRO A 353 8.47 0.49 8.35
CA PRO A 353 8.31 0.48 9.81
C PRO A 353 8.46 1.84 10.49
N LEU A 354 9.07 2.83 9.84
CA LEU A 354 9.35 4.13 10.45
C LEU A 354 8.26 5.18 10.19
N ASN A 355 7.66 5.15 9.00
CA ASN A 355 6.70 6.18 8.59
C ASN A 355 5.33 5.63 8.17
N GLY A 356 5.18 4.30 8.05
CA GLY A 356 3.91 3.68 7.68
C GLY A 356 3.55 3.78 6.20
N GLU A 357 4.46 4.18 5.33
CA GLU A 357 4.27 4.15 3.88
C GLU A 357 4.11 2.74 3.35
N GLY A 358 3.22 2.55 2.37
CA GLY A 358 2.97 1.25 1.74
C GLY A 358 2.55 1.34 0.28
N ILE A 359 2.07 2.50 -0.21
CA ILE A 359 1.60 2.64 -1.60
C ILE A 359 2.77 2.48 -2.57
N ASP A 360 3.89 3.10 -2.31
CA ASP A 360 5.12 3.01 -3.08
C ASP A 360 5.62 1.56 -3.21
N TYR A 361 5.73 0.86 -2.09
CA TYR A 361 6.15 -0.56 -2.07
C TYR A 361 5.11 -1.47 -2.72
N ALA A 362 3.83 -1.13 -2.64
CA ALA A 362 2.77 -1.86 -3.32
C ALA A 362 2.93 -1.79 -4.85
N LEU A 363 3.18 -0.59 -5.38
CA LEU A 363 3.42 -0.38 -6.81
C LEU A 363 4.72 -1.04 -7.29
N GLU A 364 5.82 -0.83 -6.56
CA GLU A 364 7.13 -1.39 -6.91
C GLU A 364 7.17 -2.92 -6.84
N SER A 365 6.61 -3.53 -5.77
CA SER A 365 6.61 -4.99 -5.65
C SER A 365 5.80 -5.65 -6.76
N ALA A 366 4.77 -4.99 -7.26
CA ALA A 366 4.00 -5.45 -8.40
C ALA A 366 4.84 -5.50 -9.69
N GLU A 367 5.56 -4.42 -9.99
CA GLU A 367 6.46 -4.35 -11.14
C GLU A 367 7.59 -5.40 -11.04
N LEU A 368 8.22 -5.51 -9.85
CA LEU A 368 9.28 -6.49 -9.60
C LEU A 368 8.82 -7.93 -9.84
N LEU A 369 7.62 -8.29 -9.34
CA LEU A 369 7.07 -9.63 -9.52
C LEU A 369 6.78 -9.92 -11.00
N VAL A 370 6.14 -8.99 -11.70
CA VAL A 370 5.81 -9.22 -13.12
C VAL A 370 7.08 -9.32 -13.96
N ARG A 371 8.09 -8.49 -13.73
CA ARG A 371 9.40 -8.64 -14.39
C ARG A 371 10.04 -10.00 -14.11
N LEU A 372 10.00 -10.47 -12.87
CA LEU A 372 10.50 -11.81 -12.54
C LEU A 372 9.78 -12.88 -13.36
N LEU A 373 8.45 -12.84 -13.44
CA LEU A 373 7.64 -13.81 -14.15
C LEU A 373 7.83 -13.78 -15.67
N VAL A 374 7.98 -12.59 -16.25
CA VAL A 374 8.10 -12.41 -17.70
C VAL A 374 9.53 -12.58 -18.16
N ASP A 375 10.47 -11.81 -17.58
CA ASP A 375 11.85 -11.72 -18.09
C ASP A 375 12.71 -12.90 -17.66
N GLN A 376 12.60 -13.31 -16.39
CA GLN A 376 13.45 -14.38 -15.84
C GLN A 376 12.81 -15.76 -15.95
N TRP A 377 11.51 -15.86 -15.78
CA TRP A 377 10.77 -17.12 -15.91
C TRP A 377 10.27 -17.36 -17.34
N GLY A 378 10.36 -16.36 -18.23
CA GLY A 378 10.14 -16.47 -19.67
C GLY A 378 8.67 -16.64 -20.06
N GLY A 379 7.74 -16.15 -19.23
CA GLY A 379 6.33 -16.13 -19.50
C GLY A 379 5.58 -17.47 -19.28
N PRO A 380 4.24 -17.45 -19.51
CA PRO A 380 3.32 -18.54 -19.11
C PRO A 380 3.70 -19.91 -19.64
N GLU A 381 4.24 -19.99 -20.86
CA GLU A 381 4.62 -21.26 -21.51
C GLU A 381 5.74 -22.01 -20.75
N LYS A 382 6.59 -21.29 -20.03
CA LYS A 382 7.73 -21.86 -19.30
C LYS A 382 7.47 -22.03 -17.81
N TRP A 383 6.42 -21.42 -17.24
CA TRP A 383 6.20 -21.44 -15.79
C TRP A 383 6.07 -22.86 -15.22
N ALA A 384 5.30 -23.72 -15.88
CA ALA A 384 5.13 -25.10 -15.42
C ALA A 384 6.46 -25.89 -15.36
N SER A 385 7.36 -25.68 -16.33
CA SER A 385 8.68 -26.31 -16.33
C SER A 385 9.60 -25.72 -15.27
N LYS A 386 9.53 -24.41 -15.06
CA LYS A 386 10.29 -23.71 -14.02
C LYS A 386 9.89 -24.17 -12.61
N ILE A 387 8.60 -24.31 -12.33
CA ILE A 387 8.11 -24.82 -11.04
C ILE A 387 8.67 -26.23 -10.78
N LYS A 388 8.67 -27.11 -11.78
CA LYS A 388 9.23 -28.47 -11.66
C LYS A 388 10.75 -28.48 -11.44
N SER A 389 11.49 -27.61 -12.13
CA SER A 389 12.96 -27.56 -12.03
C SER A 389 13.48 -27.08 -10.68
N HIS A 390 12.64 -26.39 -9.89
CA HIS A 390 12.98 -25.91 -8.54
C HIS A 390 12.56 -26.88 -7.42
N ASN A 391 12.59 -28.17 -7.66
CA ASN A 391 12.21 -29.21 -6.69
C ASN A 391 10.81 -29.00 -6.07
N GLY A 392 9.89 -28.41 -6.82
CA GLY A 392 8.54 -28.08 -6.37
C GLY A 392 8.40 -26.80 -5.54
N ALA A 393 9.50 -26.14 -5.15
CA ALA A 393 9.44 -24.87 -4.43
C ALA A 393 8.90 -23.70 -5.30
N GLY A 394 9.00 -23.86 -6.62
CA GLY A 394 8.51 -22.86 -7.57
C GLY A 394 9.19 -21.51 -7.42
N ILE A 395 8.42 -20.43 -7.37
CA ILE A 395 8.94 -19.04 -7.31
C ILE A 395 9.36 -18.62 -5.89
N GLU A 396 9.00 -19.37 -4.86
CA GLU A 396 9.19 -18.94 -3.46
C GLU A 396 10.63 -18.52 -3.14
N PRO A 397 11.69 -19.27 -3.50
CA PRO A 397 13.06 -18.86 -3.22
C PRO A 397 13.46 -17.58 -3.96
N GLU A 398 13.13 -17.49 -5.24
CA GLU A 398 13.51 -16.36 -6.08
C GLU A 398 12.77 -15.08 -5.68
N TRP A 399 11.47 -15.18 -5.37
CA TRP A 399 10.68 -14.03 -4.93
C TRP A 399 11.13 -13.52 -3.56
N THR A 400 11.40 -14.43 -2.63
CA THR A 400 11.95 -14.08 -1.31
C THR A 400 13.30 -13.37 -1.46
N ASP A 401 14.20 -13.88 -2.30
CA ASP A 401 15.50 -13.26 -2.60
C ASP A 401 15.35 -11.88 -3.24
N GLN A 402 14.41 -11.71 -4.18
CA GLN A 402 14.12 -10.40 -4.78
C GLN A 402 13.66 -9.38 -3.71
N LEU A 403 12.73 -9.75 -2.84
CA LEU A 403 12.29 -8.85 -1.76
C LEU A 403 13.41 -8.56 -0.76
N GLN A 404 14.23 -9.56 -0.42
CA GLN A 404 15.40 -9.37 0.44
C GLN A 404 16.41 -8.40 -0.17
N LYS A 405 16.73 -8.54 -1.45
CA LYS A 405 17.67 -7.68 -2.16
C LYS A 405 17.17 -6.23 -2.25
N HIS A 406 15.87 -6.03 -2.48
CA HIS A 406 15.31 -4.68 -2.67
C HIS A 406 15.00 -3.96 -1.35
N TYR A 407 14.51 -4.69 -0.35
CA TYR A 407 13.97 -4.09 0.87
C TYR A 407 14.62 -4.61 2.16
N GLY A 408 15.28 -5.77 2.15
CA GLY A 408 15.74 -6.46 3.35
C GLY A 408 16.64 -5.64 4.25
N GLU A 409 17.69 -5.00 3.69
CA GLU A 409 18.62 -4.15 4.47
C GLU A 409 17.88 -2.96 5.10
N ALA A 410 17.06 -2.24 4.30
CA ALA A 410 16.33 -1.06 4.76
C ALA A 410 15.26 -1.43 5.80
N PHE A 411 14.46 -2.46 5.54
CA PHE A 411 13.40 -2.89 6.45
C PHE A 411 13.94 -3.53 7.73
N GLY A 412 15.04 -4.28 7.66
CA GLY A 412 15.71 -4.83 8.83
C GLY A 412 16.19 -3.74 9.79
N LEU A 413 16.87 -2.72 9.26
CA LEU A 413 17.31 -1.56 10.02
C LEU A 413 16.11 -0.75 10.54
N ALA A 414 15.13 -0.46 9.67
CA ALA A 414 13.94 0.31 10.03
C ALA A 414 13.14 -0.35 11.16
N ARG A 415 12.98 -1.68 11.16
CA ARG A 415 12.32 -2.42 12.26
C ARG A 415 13.02 -2.22 13.60
N ARG A 416 14.35 -2.27 13.62
CA ARG A 416 15.12 -2.06 14.87
C ARG A 416 15.00 -0.65 15.38
N LEU A 417 15.08 0.34 14.50
CA LEU A 417 14.85 1.74 14.85
C LEU A 417 13.40 1.96 15.33
N ALA A 418 12.42 1.35 14.67
CA ALA A 418 11.03 1.46 15.08
C ALA A 418 10.77 0.88 16.49
N VAL A 419 11.49 -0.17 16.90
CA VAL A 419 11.43 -0.67 18.29
C VAL A 419 11.87 0.41 19.28
N VAL A 420 12.87 1.23 18.94
CA VAL A 420 13.30 2.37 19.78
C VAL A 420 12.19 3.42 19.88
N LEU A 421 11.48 3.67 18.77
CA LEU A 421 10.35 4.60 18.74
C LEU A 421 9.14 4.12 19.58
N THR A 422 9.09 2.83 19.96
CA THR A 422 8.08 2.35 20.96
C THR A 422 8.38 2.75 22.40
N MET A 423 9.41 3.59 22.64
CA MET A 423 9.81 4.08 23.95
C MET A 423 9.58 5.59 24.07
N PRO A 424 8.37 6.07 24.40
CA PRO A 424 8.05 7.50 24.40
C PRO A 424 8.99 8.33 25.30
N GLY A 425 9.37 7.80 26.46
CA GLY A 425 10.30 8.50 27.38
C GLY A 425 11.68 8.76 26.77
N LEU A 426 12.18 7.84 25.93
CA LEU A 426 13.44 8.04 25.22
C LEU A 426 13.28 9.11 24.13
N MET A 427 12.15 9.10 23.43
CA MET A 427 11.85 10.11 22.39
C MET A 427 11.70 11.51 23.01
N SER A 428 11.04 11.62 24.16
CA SER A 428 10.94 12.90 24.90
C SER A 428 12.30 13.42 25.35
N ALA A 429 13.25 12.53 25.70
CA ALA A 429 14.60 12.92 26.10
C ALA A 429 15.48 13.34 24.91
N LEU A 430 15.40 12.63 23.78
CA LEU A 430 16.26 12.84 22.62
C LEU A 430 15.66 13.80 21.58
N GLY A 431 14.34 13.91 21.50
CA GLY A 431 13.62 14.71 20.52
C GLY A 431 14.07 16.18 20.45
N PRO A 432 14.23 16.86 21.61
CA PRO A 432 14.72 18.24 21.61
C PRO A 432 16.07 18.43 20.93
N LEU A 433 16.97 17.44 21.00
CA LEU A 433 18.29 17.50 20.35
C LEU A 433 18.19 17.50 18.82
N GLY A 434 17.23 16.76 18.29
CA GLY A 434 16.98 16.70 16.84
C GLY A 434 16.16 17.88 16.29
N MET A 435 15.29 18.47 17.14
CA MET A 435 14.32 19.49 16.70
C MET A 435 14.75 20.93 17.02
N ARG A 436 15.78 21.12 17.82
CA ARG A 436 16.27 22.43 18.23
C ARG A 436 17.74 22.58 17.86
N GLY A 437 18.17 23.81 17.66
CA GLY A 437 19.56 24.14 17.43
C GLY A 437 19.97 24.34 15.96
N PRO A 438 21.16 24.79 15.68
CA PRO A 438 21.60 25.24 14.35
C PRO A 438 21.75 24.11 13.33
N LEU A 439 21.88 22.86 13.77
CA LEU A 439 22.00 21.69 12.89
C LEU A 439 20.69 20.93 12.71
N ALA A 440 19.61 21.34 13.37
CA ALA A 440 18.34 20.63 13.38
C ALA A 440 17.79 20.38 11.95
N ASN A 441 17.81 21.39 11.08
CA ASN A 441 17.37 21.25 9.68
C ASN A 441 18.17 20.19 8.91
N ARG A 442 19.50 20.13 9.12
CA ARG A 442 20.36 19.14 8.45
C ARG A 442 20.10 17.74 9.00
N VAL A 443 20.03 17.60 10.31
CA VAL A 443 19.77 16.32 10.98
C VAL A 443 18.41 15.76 10.56
N MET A 444 17.38 16.59 10.63
CA MET A 444 16.02 16.15 10.28
C MET A 444 15.83 15.95 8.77
N GLY A 445 16.52 16.72 7.92
CA GLY A 445 16.52 16.46 6.47
C GLY A 445 17.11 15.09 6.12
N VAL A 446 18.23 14.70 6.77
CA VAL A 446 18.80 13.35 6.63
C VAL A 446 17.85 12.31 7.22
N ALA A 447 17.31 12.53 8.41
CA ALA A 447 16.38 11.62 9.06
C ALA A 447 15.14 11.38 8.18
N THR A 448 14.53 12.42 7.62
CA THR A 448 13.38 12.33 6.69
C THR A 448 13.72 11.48 5.47
N ARG A 449 14.89 11.70 4.86
CA ARG A 449 15.34 10.90 3.71
C ARG A 449 15.49 9.42 4.06
N LEU A 450 16.11 9.12 5.20
CA LEU A 450 16.37 7.75 5.64
C LEU A 450 15.09 7.05 6.13
N MET A 451 14.28 7.75 6.89
CA MET A 451 12.99 7.24 7.37
C MET A 451 12.00 6.98 6.23
N GLY A 452 11.96 7.86 5.23
CA GLY A 452 11.18 7.68 4.01
C GLY A 452 11.79 6.67 3.05
N ASN A 453 12.93 6.05 3.38
CA ASN A 453 13.66 5.16 2.47
C ASN A 453 13.88 5.77 1.07
N LEU A 454 14.10 7.11 1.02
CA LEU A 454 14.40 7.84 -0.21
C LEU A 454 15.89 7.73 -0.57
N VAL A 455 16.40 6.51 -0.47
CA VAL A 455 17.77 6.13 -0.83
C VAL A 455 17.70 5.07 -1.92
N SER A 456 18.25 5.41 -3.07
CA SER A 456 18.34 4.48 -4.20
C SER A 456 19.70 3.76 -4.20
N PRO A 457 19.84 2.62 -4.91
CA PRO A 457 21.13 1.95 -5.12
C PRO A 457 22.18 2.85 -5.81
N ALA A 458 21.75 3.82 -6.59
CA ALA A 458 22.62 4.75 -7.32
C ALA A 458 23.16 5.91 -6.44
N ASP A 459 22.58 6.18 -5.27
CA ASP A 459 23.03 7.22 -4.37
C ASP A 459 24.38 6.87 -3.74
N ARG A 460 25.35 7.78 -3.86
CA ARG A 460 26.74 7.56 -3.39
C ARG A 460 27.20 8.49 -2.29
N ASP A 461 26.33 9.34 -1.78
CA ASP A 461 26.62 10.26 -0.69
C ASP A 461 26.85 9.52 0.67
N VAL A 462 27.39 10.24 1.64
CA VAL A 462 27.79 9.68 2.94
C VAL A 462 26.59 9.09 3.67
N ALA A 463 25.44 9.78 3.69
CA ALA A 463 24.26 9.31 4.40
C ALA A 463 23.72 8.00 3.80
N ALA A 464 23.64 7.90 2.47
CA ALA A 464 23.23 6.69 1.77
C ALA A 464 24.19 5.51 2.02
N ARG A 465 25.52 5.78 2.04
CA ARG A 465 26.52 4.74 2.36
C ARG A 465 26.43 4.25 3.79
N LEU A 466 26.27 5.16 4.74
CA LEU A 466 26.11 4.79 6.15
C LEU A 466 24.82 4.01 6.38
N TRP A 467 23.72 4.41 5.76
CA TRP A 467 22.44 3.71 5.86
C TRP A 467 22.53 2.27 5.34
N ARG A 468 23.06 2.09 4.13
CA ARG A 468 23.27 0.73 3.57
C ARG A 468 24.29 -0.07 4.39
N GLY A 469 25.37 0.55 4.85
CA GLY A 469 26.36 -0.10 5.72
C GLY A 469 25.74 -0.60 7.03
N ALA A 470 24.93 0.25 7.69
CA ALA A 470 24.18 -0.14 8.88
C ALA A 470 23.17 -1.26 8.59
N GLY A 471 22.44 -1.17 7.46
CA GLY A 471 21.52 -2.23 7.01
C GLY A 471 22.22 -3.57 6.83
N ARG A 472 23.40 -3.58 6.18
CA ARG A 472 24.22 -4.81 6.01
C ARG A 472 24.67 -5.40 7.35
N VAL A 473 25.15 -4.58 8.29
CA VAL A 473 25.52 -5.06 9.63
C VAL A 473 24.33 -5.68 10.34
N VAL A 474 23.16 -5.07 10.20
CA VAL A 474 21.92 -5.59 10.78
C VAL A 474 21.51 -6.91 10.14
N SER A 475 21.66 -7.08 8.82
CA SER A 475 21.31 -8.31 8.10
C SER A 475 22.24 -9.49 8.40
N LEU A 476 23.43 -9.26 8.95
CA LEU A 476 24.33 -10.32 9.44
C LEU A 476 23.83 -11.00 10.72
N ALA A 477 22.86 -10.42 11.41
CA ALA A 477 22.26 -11.01 12.60
C ALA A 477 20.97 -11.77 12.22
N PRO A 478 20.95 -13.11 12.16
CA PRO A 478 19.88 -13.92 11.56
C PRO A 478 18.57 -13.93 12.34
N ILE A 479 18.47 -13.17 13.43
CA ILE A 479 17.36 -13.25 14.38
C ILE A 479 16.05 -12.65 13.83
N ASP A 480 16.12 -11.79 12.81
CA ASP A 480 14.97 -11.03 12.33
C ASP A 480 15.04 -10.77 10.81
N GLU A 481 15.24 -11.79 9.99
CA GLU A 481 15.23 -11.61 8.54
C GLU A 481 13.81 -11.23 8.05
N PRO A 482 13.65 -10.11 7.29
CA PRO A 482 12.40 -9.82 6.61
C PRO A 482 12.02 -10.94 5.64
N PHE A 483 10.72 -11.20 5.46
CA PHE A 483 10.17 -12.14 4.49
C PHE A 483 10.50 -13.63 4.71
N ALA A 484 11.13 -14.00 5.82
CA ALA A 484 11.49 -15.37 6.13
C ALA A 484 10.72 -15.91 7.34
N ALA A 485 10.40 -17.21 7.30
CA ALA A 485 9.84 -17.91 8.45
C ALA A 485 10.83 -17.87 9.63
N ARG A 486 10.36 -17.51 10.81
CA ARG A 486 11.14 -17.75 12.05
C ARG A 486 11.29 -19.26 12.23
N LYS A 487 12.53 -19.73 12.34
CA LYS A 487 12.86 -21.10 12.71
C LYS A 487 12.54 -21.36 14.18
#